data_ae81a50654c2e906913ef247373f223c
#
_entry.id   ae81a50654c2e906913ef247373f223c
#
_cell.length_a   1.000
_cell.length_b   1.000
_cell.length_c   1.000
_cell.angle_alpha   90.00
_cell.angle_beta   90.00
_cell.angle_gamma   90.00
#
_symmetry.space_group_name_H-M   'P 1'
#
loop_
_entity.id
_entity.type
_entity.pdbx_description
1 polymer ?
#
loop_
_entity_poly.entity_id
_entity_poly.type
_entity_poly.pdbx_seq_one_letter_code
_entity_poly.pdbx_strand_id
1 'polypeptide(L)'
;MKPAVIKTFVKCIREFKRPTILTLIFIVAEVFIDVLIPFYTADLVNMIKAGADLNEIVRIGLILVAMAIVSLACGGLAGYTGAKASAGFARNVRRDVFTRIQRFSFENIDKFSTASLVTRLTTDISNVQMAFMMIIRIAVRAPLMFVFSIVMAYIMGGYLATTFVIVIPVLVAGLLLIAREAMPSFRAVFRKYDRLNESIEENVRGMRVVKGFAREDYERQKFGRASDDIRKDFTHAERVVALNNPLMQLCIYFNMVFVLTVGSRMIITSGGQTIDVGQISSMLTYGMQILMSLMMISMIYVMLTMSLESMKRIAEVLNEEPVLRNPENPVTQVADGSVDFEDVSFKYSAEAQKYALADIDLHIPSGATVGILGGTGTSKSTLVQLIPRLYDVSEGSVKVGGVDVRDYDLETLRDAVAVVLQNNTLFSGTIKENLRWGNENASDEELAEACRLAQADDFIRSFPDGYDSRIEQGGTNVSGGQKQRLCIARALLKKPKILILDDSTSAVDTRTDALIRAGFRSYIPETTKIIIAQRVASVEDADLILVMDNGRISAMGTHEQLLQSSEIYREVYEQQTKGGDSDEA
;
A
#
# COMPACT_ATOMS: atom_id res chain seq x y z
N MET A 1 0.69 12.04 -18.36
CA MET A 1 0.52 12.06 -16.88
C MET A 1 -0.15 13.36 -16.48
N LYS A 2 -1.21 13.35 -15.63
CA LYS A 2 -1.82 14.60 -15.17
C LYS A 2 -0.76 15.42 -14.40
N PRO A 3 -0.59 16.73 -14.66
CA PRO A 3 0.42 17.56 -14.00
C PRO A 3 0.38 17.50 -12.46
N ALA A 4 -0.81 17.27 -11.92
CA ALA A 4 -1.04 17.14 -10.48
C ALA A 4 -0.27 15.96 -9.85
N VAL A 5 -0.21 14.79 -10.52
CA VAL A 5 0.50 13.60 -10.02
C VAL A 5 2.00 13.87 -9.92
N ILE A 6 2.61 14.46 -10.97
CA ILE A 6 4.03 14.81 -10.96
C ILE A 6 4.34 15.78 -9.80
N LYS A 7 3.50 16.80 -9.62
CA LYS A 7 3.69 17.81 -8.58
C LYS A 7 3.68 17.21 -7.18
N THR A 8 2.84 16.18 -6.94
CA THR A 8 2.78 15.45 -5.67
C THR A 8 4.11 14.76 -5.40
N PHE A 9 4.67 14.03 -6.37
CA PHE A 9 5.94 13.30 -6.17
C PHE A 9 7.15 14.22 -6.08
N VAL A 10 7.21 15.32 -6.83
CA VAL A 10 8.29 16.30 -6.71
C VAL A 10 8.36 16.90 -5.30
N LYS A 11 7.22 17.10 -4.64
CA LYS A 11 7.19 17.54 -3.23
C LYS A 11 7.81 16.53 -2.26
N CYS A 12 7.81 15.22 -2.58
CA CYS A 12 8.38 14.19 -1.72
C CYS A 12 9.91 14.09 -1.79
N ILE A 13 10.58 14.80 -2.72
CA ILE A 13 12.05 14.80 -2.81
C ILE A 13 12.70 15.48 -1.59
N ARG A 14 12.14 16.59 -1.09
CA ARG A 14 12.53 17.32 0.14
C ARG A 14 14.05 17.44 0.33
N GLU A 15 14.60 16.86 1.40
CA GLU A 15 16.01 16.89 1.76
C GLU A 15 16.95 16.19 0.76
N PHE A 16 16.40 15.37 -0.13
CA PHE A 16 17.18 14.64 -1.16
C PHE A 16 17.35 15.41 -2.47
N LYS A 17 16.99 16.70 -2.53
CA LYS A 17 17.26 17.56 -3.69
C LYS A 17 18.74 17.62 -4.05
N ARG A 18 19.62 17.78 -3.04
CA ARG A 18 21.07 17.83 -3.27
C ARG A 18 21.61 16.55 -3.92
N PRO A 19 21.39 15.33 -3.39
CA PRO A 19 21.81 14.10 -4.06
C PRO A 19 21.21 13.96 -5.47
N THR A 20 19.96 14.36 -5.69
CA THR A 20 19.33 14.32 -7.02
C THR A 20 20.05 15.22 -8.03
N ILE A 21 20.35 16.47 -7.66
CA ILE A 21 21.06 17.42 -8.51
C ILE A 21 22.50 16.94 -8.79
N LEU A 22 23.20 16.46 -7.75
CA LEU A 22 24.55 15.91 -7.90
C LEU A 22 24.59 14.71 -8.86
N THR A 23 23.58 13.84 -8.81
CA THR A 23 23.43 12.73 -9.75
C THR A 23 23.35 13.24 -11.19
N LEU A 24 22.54 14.26 -11.44
CA LEU A 24 22.41 14.86 -12.78
C LEU A 24 23.74 15.48 -13.26
N ILE A 25 24.43 16.20 -12.40
CA ILE A 25 25.73 16.82 -12.72
C ILE A 25 26.77 15.76 -13.08
N PHE A 26 26.89 14.70 -12.28
CA PHE A 26 27.85 13.62 -12.53
C PHE A 26 27.53 12.86 -13.82
N ILE A 27 26.25 12.63 -14.13
CA ILE A 27 25.84 11.98 -15.38
C ILE A 27 26.18 12.86 -16.59
N VAL A 28 25.92 14.16 -16.51
CA VAL A 28 26.27 15.07 -17.61
C VAL A 28 27.78 15.08 -17.84
N ALA A 29 28.58 15.13 -16.76
CA ALA A 29 30.04 15.07 -16.83
C ALA A 29 30.53 13.72 -17.40
N GLU A 30 29.96 12.59 -16.96
CA GLU A 30 30.24 11.24 -17.46
C GLU A 30 29.98 11.17 -18.98
N VAL A 31 28.78 11.58 -19.43
CA VAL A 31 28.40 11.54 -20.83
C VAL A 31 29.33 12.41 -21.69
N PHE A 32 29.68 13.60 -21.21
CA PHE A 32 30.60 14.49 -21.91
C PHE A 32 31.97 13.86 -22.13
N ILE A 33 32.50 13.19 -21.10
CA ILE A 33 33.79 12.50 -21.19
C ILE A 33 33.68 11.28 -22.11
N ASP A 34 32.62 10.46 -21.96
CA ASP A 34 32.40 9.25 -22.76
C ASP A 34 32.30 9.57 -24.26
N VAL A 35 31.78 10.74 -24.63
CA VAL A 35 31.68 11.19 -25.99
C VAL A 35 33.02 11.73 -26.52
N LEU A 36 33.89 12.26 -25.66
CA LEU A 36 35.21 12.74 -26.06
C LEU A 36 36.25 11.62 -26.23
N ILE A 37 36.10 10.47 -25.54
CA ILE A 37 37.04 9.35 -25.65
C ILE A 37 37.23 8.87 -27.08
N PRO A 38 36.20 8.62 -27.92
CA PRO A 38 36.41 8.23 -29.32
C PRO A 38 37.10 9.31 -30.16
N PHE A 39 36.92 10.59 -29.83
CA PHE A 39 37.60 11.70 -30.49
C PHE A 39 39.13 11.60 -30.31
N TYR A 40 39.62 11.52 -29.08
CA TYR A 40 41.05 11.36 -28.80
C TYR A 40 41.58 9.98 -29.21
N THR A 41 40.73 8.96 -29.29
CA THR A 41 41.13 7.66 -29.85
C THR A 41 41.43 7.76 -31.33
N ALA A 42 40.65 8.59 -32.07
CA ALA A 42 40.98 8.85 -33.47
C ALA A 42 42.36 9.48 -33.64
N ASP A 43 42.67 10.49 -32.83
CA ASP A 43 43.99 11.14 -32.86
C ASP A 43 45.09 10.12 -32.58
N LEU A 44 44.93 9.27 -31.59
CA LEU A 44 45.90 8.20 -31.25
C LEU A 44 46.10 7.24 -32.43
N VAL A 45 45.02 6.79 -33.10
CA VAL A 45 45.12 5.89 -34.27
C VAL A 45 45.84 6.56 -35.41
N ASN A 46 45.60 7.84 -35.67
CA ASN A 46 46.24 8.60 -36.72
C ASN A 46 47.74 8.83 -36.44
N MET A 47 48.14 9.09 -35.19
CA MET A 47 49.53 9.23 -34.77
C MET A 47 50.29 7.93 -34.95
N ILE A 48 49.70 6.79 -34.57
CA ILE A 48 50.29 5.46 -34.77
C ILE A 48 50.53 5.21 -36.28
N LYS A 49 49.51 5.54 -37.11
CA LYS A 49 49.61 5.40 -38.57
C LYS A 49 50.71 6.29 -39.19
N ALA A 50 50.87 7.49 -38.64
CA ALA A 50 51.90 8.46 -39.10
C ALA A 50 53.34 8.09 -38.63
N GLY A 51 53.50 7.10 -37.75
CA GLY A 51 54.81 6.73 -37.18
C GLY A 51 55.33 7.78 -36.20
N ALA A 52 54.45 8.46 -35.47
CA ALA A 52 54.80 9.44 -34.45
C ALA A 52 55.70 8.86 -33.33
N ASP A 53 56.44 9.74 -32.64
CA ASP A 53 57.30 9.34 -31.53
C ASP A 53 56.50 8.64 -30.42
N LEU A 54 57.13 7.58 -29.85
CA LEU A 54 56.51 6.80 -28.79
C LEU A 54 56.07 7.66 -27.61
N ASN A 55 56.81 8.72 -27.29
CA ASN A 55 56.45 9.63 -26.20
C ASN A 55 55.14 10.36 -26.42
N GLU A 56 54.83 10.76 -27.67
CA GLU A 56 53.56 11.41 -28.03
C GLU A 56 52.38 10.44 -27.95
N ILE A 57 52.57 9.21 -28.46
CA ILE A 57 51.58 8.12 -28.35
C ILE A 57 51.28 7.80 -26.89
N VAL A 58 52.29 7.67 -26.05
CA VAL A 58 52.14 7.41 -24.59
C VAL A 58 51.42 8.59 -23.93
N ARG A 59 51.71 9.83 -24.30
CA ARG A 59 51.04 11.02 -23.76
C ARG A 59 49.54 10.97 -24.00
N ILE A 60 49.08 10.72 -25.23
CA ILE A 60 47.63 10.62 -25.54
C ILE A 60 47.04 9.38 -24.86
N GLY A 61 47.72 8.25 -24.81
CA GLY A 61 47.32 7.07 -24.09
C GLY A 61 47.07 7.36 -22.60
N LEU A 62 47.93 8.13 -21.94
CA LEU A 62 47.74 8.56 -20.55
C LEU A 62 46.55 9.51 -20.40
N ILE A 63 46.29 10.40 -21.35
CA ILE A 63 45.10 11.24 -21.35
C ILE A 63 43.85 10.39 -21.42
N LEU A 64 43.79 9.41 -22.33
CA LEU A 64 42.65 8.48 -22.44
C LEU A 64 42.42 7.69 -21.16
N VAL A 65 43.48 7.20 -20.52
CA VAL A 65 43.39 6.51 -19.21
C VAL A 65 42.85 7.48 -18.14
N ALA A 66 43.34 8.70 -18.08
CA ALA A 66 42.87 9.70 -17.14
C ALA A 66 41.36 10.00 -17.37
N MET A 67 40.96 10.17 -18.63
CA MET A 67 39.53 10.38 -18.99
C MET A 67 38.67 9.18 -18.57
N ALA A 68 39.14 7.95 -18.82
CA ALA A 68 38.42 6.74 -18.39
C ALA A 68 38.26 6.66 -16.86
N ILE A 69 39.29 7.02 -16.10
CA ILE A 69 39.26 7.07 -14.63
C ILE A 69 38.25 8.14 -14.15
N VAL A 70 38.27 9.31 -14.76
CA VAL A 70 37.32 10.40 -14.39
C VAL A 70 35.89 10.01 -14.76
N SER A 71 35.67 9.40 -15.93
CA SER A 71 34.35 8.88 -16.32
C SER A 71 33.86 7.82 -15.32
N LEU A 72 34.72 6.85 -14.96
CA LEU A 72 34.41 5.85 -13.93
C LEU A 72 34.06 6.48 -12.58
N ALA A 73 34.81 7.48 -12.14
CA ALA A 73 34.55 8.20 -10.90
C ALA A 73 33.20 8.94 -10.95
N CYS A 74 32.92 9.63 -12.06
CA CYS A 74 31.64 10.31 -12.27
C CYS A 74 30.47 9.31 -12.29
N GLY A 75 30.59 8.18 -12.99
CA GLY A 75 29.59 7.12 -13.02
C GLY A 75 29.36 6.48 -11.65
N GLY A 76 30.43 6.23 -10.90
CA GLY A 76 30.38 5.70 -9.53
C GLY A 76 29.69 6.68 -8.56
N LEU A 77 30.07 7.96 -8.60
CA LEU A 77 29.45 9.02 -7.81
C LEU A 77 27.97 9.25 -8.19
N ALA A 78 27.65 9.21 -9.49
CA ALA A 78 26.27 9.25 -9.97
C ALA A 78 25.45 8.05 -9.46
N GLY A 79 26.06 6.87 -9.42
CA GLY A 79 25.46 5.66 -8.84
C GLY A 79 25.16 5.82 -7.35
N TYR A 80 26.15 6.25 -6.58
CA TYR A 80 26.01 6.46 -5.13
C TYR A 80 24.97 7.55 -4.80
N THR A 81 25.08 8.73 -5.42
CA THR A 81 24.15 9.83 -5.16
C THR A 81 22.73 9.51 -5.65
N GLY A 82 22.59 8.79 -6.78
CA GLY A 82 21.33 8.32 -7.31
C GLY A 82 20.65 7.29 -6.41
N ALA A 83 21.40 6.34 -5.88
CA ALA A 83 20.89 5.37 -4.90
C ALA A 83 20.39 6.06 -3.62
N LYS A 84 21.17 7.00 -3.09
CA LYS A 84 20.80 7.81 -1.91
C LYS A 84 19.56 8.66 -2.18
N ALA A 85 19.45 9.28 -3.35
CA ALA A 85 18.31 10.08 -3.75
C ALA A 85 17.04 9.23 -3.88
N SER A 86 17.12 8.08 -4.56
CA SER A 86 15.95 7.22 -4.82
C SER A 86 15.46 6.53 -3.55
N ALA A 87 16.37 6.02 -2.71
CA ALA A 87 16.01 5.42 -1.43
C ALA A 87 15.39 6.45 -0.47
N GLY A 88 15.97 7.65 -0.41
CA GLY A 88 15.44 8.74 0.40
C GLY A 88 14.07 9.24 -0.09
N PHE A 89 13.89 9.36 -1.38
CA PHE A 89 12.61 9.67 -1.99
C PHE A 89 11.54 8.62 -1.62
N ALA A 90 11.85 7.31 -1.76
CA ALA A 90 10.94 6.24 -1.40
C ALA A 90 10.60 6.24 0.10
N ARG A 91 11.58 6.53 0.98
CA ARG A 91 11.35 6.71 2.42
C ARG A 91 10.32 7.81 2.68
N ASN A 92 10.45 8.96 2.03
CA ASN A 92 9.53 10.08 2.20
C ASN A 92 8.13 9.74 1.69
N VAL A 93 8.02 9.12 0.50
CA VAL A 93 6.73 8.66 -0.05
C VAL A 93 6.07 7.68 0.91
N ARG A 94 6.80 6.67 1.41
CA ARG A 94 6.28 5.67 2.35
C ARG A 94 5.77 6.32 3.64
N ARG A 95 6.55 7.25 4.21
CA ARG A 95 6.14 8.01 5.39
C ARG A 95 4.87 8.82 5.13
N ASP A 96 4.81 9.53 4.01
CA ASP A 96 3.66 10.38 3.70
C ASP A 96 2.39 9.56 3.45
N VAL A 97 2.49 8.44 2.71
CA VAL A 97 1.38 7.50 2.51
C VAL A 97 0.92 6.90 3.84
N PHE A 98 1.85 6.42 4.67
CA PHE A 98 1.52 5.86 5.98
C PHE A 98 0.85 6.89 6.90
N THR A 99 1.41 8.10 6.99
CA THR A 99 0.81 9.20 7.78
C THR A 99 -0.58 9.57 7.27
N ARG A 100 -0.80 9.53 5.94
CA ARG A 100 -2.11 9.81 5.37
C ARG A 100 -3.12 8.71 5.73
N ILE A 101 -2.74 7.44 5.63
CA ILE A 101 -3.58 6.30 6.01
C ILE A 101 -3.97 6.37 7.50
N GLN A 102 -3.06 6.75 8.39
CA GLN A 102 -3.37 6.91 9.82
C GLN A 102 -4.42 8.00 10.11
N ARG A 103 -4.63 8.92 9.18
CA ARG A 103 -5.63 9.98 9.28
C ARG A 103 -6.96 9.66 8.59
N PHE A 104 -7.05 8.51 7.92
CA PHE A 104 -8.28 8.10 7.24
C PHE A 104 -9.40 7.81 8.23
N SER A 105 -10.60 8.20 7.86
CA SER A 105 -11.83 7.72 8.47
C SER A 105 -12.12 6.29 8.04
N PHE A 106 -13.05 5.62 8.69
CA PHE A 106 -13.49 4.27 8.29
C PHE A 106 -14.02 4.24 6.85
N GLU A 107 -14.78 5.25 6.45
CA GLU A 107 -15.26 5.39 5.07
C GLU A 107 -14.12 5.43 4.04
N ASN A 108 -13.01 6.13 4.32
CA ASN A 108 -11.85 6.09 3.46
C ASN A 108 -11.19 4.70 3.42
N ILE A 109 -11.12 4.00 4.57
CA ILE A 109 -10.53 2.64 4.65
C ILE A 109 -11.37 1.64 3.87
N ASP A 110 -12.69 1.72 3.96
CA ASP A 110 -13.62 0.86 3.22
C ASP A 110 -13.47 1.03 1.71
N LYS A 111 -13.24 2.28 1.25
CA LYS A 111 -12.98 2.59 -0.16
C LYS A 111 -11.74 1.89 -0.72
N PHE A 112 -10.68 1.75 0.06
CA PHE A 112 -9.37 1.30 -0.43
C PHE A 112 -9.05 -0.17 -0.19
N SER A 113 -9.75 -0.91 0.58
CA SER A 113 -9.41 -2.23 1.12
C SER A 113 -7.98 -2.31 1.74
N THR A 114 -7.84 -3.09 2.81
CA THR A 114 -6.55 -3.23 3.52
C THR A 114 -5.44 -3.83 2.65
N ALA A 115 -5.77 -4.85 1.85
CA ALA A 115 -4.80 -5.50 0.95
C ALA A 115 -4.25 -4.52 -0.10
N SER A 116 -5.12 -3.65 -0.66
CA SER A 116 -4.71 -2.60 -1.60
C SER A 116 -3.78 -1.59 -0.95
N LEU A 117 -4.06 -1.14 0.28
CA LEU A 117 -3.20 -0.20 1.00
C LEU A 117 -1.81 -0.78 1.30
N VAL A 118 -1.75 -2.07 1.68
CA VAL A 118 -0.47 -2.78 1.89
C VAL A 118 0.33 -2.84 0.58
N THR A 119 -0.30 -3.20 -0.54
CA THR A 119 0.36 -3.23 -1.85
C THR A 119 0.92 -1.87 -2.25
N ARG A 120 0.18 -0.78 -1.97
CA ARG A 120 0.62 0.60 -2.24
C ARG A 120 1.83 0.99 -1.40
N LEU A 121 1.89 0.58 -0.11
CA LEU A 121 3.01 0.85 0.79
C LEU A 121 4.27 0.05 0.49
N THR A 122 4.15 -1.09 -0.18
CA THR A 122 5.24 -2.03 -0.49
C THR A 122 5.63 -2.00 -1.96
N THR A 123 4.91 -2.73 -2.78
CA THR A 123 5.24 -2.96 -4.20
C THR A 123 5.17 -1.68 -5.03
N ASP A 124 4.10 -0.89 -4.88
CA ASP A 124 3.94 0.32 -5.69
C ASP A 124 5.02 1.36 -5.37
N ILE A 125 5.38 1.55 -4.10
CA ILE A 125 6.48 2.46 -3.73
C ILE A 125 7.82 1.96 -4.27
N SER A 126 8.07 0.64 -4.28
CA SER A 126 9.29 0.07 -4.86
C SER A 126 9.36 0.30 -6.38
N ASN A 127 8.24 0.16 -7.09
CA ASN A 127 8.15 0.46 -8.51
C ASN A 127 8.41 1.95 -8.79
N VAL A 128 7.85 2.84 -7.98
CA VAL A 128 8.04 4.29 -8.12
C VAL A 128 9.47 4.70 -7.73
N GLN A 129 10.10 4.06 -6.75
CA GLN A 129 11.51 4.24 -6.42
C GLN A 129 12.41 3.89 -7.61
N MET A 130 12.17 2.73 -8.24
CA MET A 130 12.94 2.29 -9.42
C MET A 130 12.74 3.25 -10.59
N ALA A 131 11.51 3.66 -10.85
CA ALA A 131 11.21 4.66 -11.88
C ALA A 131 11.93 5.99 -11.62
N PHE A 132 11.92 6.49 -10.38
CA PHE A 132 12.62 7.72 -10.02
C PHE A 132 14.13 7.58 -10.25
N MET A 133 14.74 6.47 -9.84
CA MET A 133 16.16 6.21 -10.10
C MET A 133 16.49 6.18 -11.60
N MET A 134 15.63 5.56 -12.40
CA MET A 134 15.80 5.53 -13.86
C MET A 134 15.64 6.90 -14.49
N ILE A 135 14.68 7.71 -14.01
CA ILE A 135 14.48 9.07 -14.51
C ILE A 135 15.72 9.93 -14.25
N ILE A 136 16.28 9.91 -13.05
CA ILE A 136 17.43 10.77 -12.71
C ILE A 136 18.75 10.28 -13.29
N ARG A 137 18.87 8.99 -13.68
CA ARG A 137 20.09 8.44 -14.28
C ARG A 137 19.97 8.19 -15.77
N ILE A 138 19.13 7.24 -16.16
CA ILE A 138 19.13 6.71 -17.53
C ILE A 138 18.34 7.62 -18.48
N ALA A 139 17.22 8.21 -18.01
CA ALA A 139 16.42 9.10 -18.85
C ALA A 139 17.12 10.44 -19.13
N VAL A 140 18.17 10.80 -18.39
CA VAL A 140 19.03 11.94 -18.69
C VAL A 140 20.22 11.50 -19.52
N ARG A 141 20.89 10.39 -19.15
CA ARG A 141 22.08 9.88 -19.86
C ARG A 141 21.78 9.53 -21.32
N ALA A 142 20.72 8.75 -21.57
CA ALA A 142 20.48 8.20 -22.90
C ALA A 142 20.17 9.26 -23.96
N PRO A 143 19.30 10.27 -23.74
CA PRO A 143 19.11 11.34 -24.70
C PRO A 143 20.34 12.22 -24.90
N LEU A 144 21.10 12.54 -23.84
CA LEU A 144 22.33 13.32 -23.95
C LEU A 144 23.40 12.57 -24.77
N MET A 145 23.58 11.27 -24.45
CA MET A 145 24.51 10.40 -25.20
C MET A 145 24.10 10.33 -26.69
N PHE A 146 22.81 10.15 -26.96
CA PHE A 146 22.26 10.14 -28.32
C PHE A 146 22.59 11.41 -29.09
N VAL A 147 22.25 12.57 -28.51
CA VAL A 147 22.45 13.86 -29.17
C VAL A 147 23.95 14.15 -29.35
N PHE A 148 24.77 14.02 -28.31
CA PHE A 148 26.20 14.32 -28.40
C PHE A 148 26.93 13.36 -29.31
N SER A 149 26.60 12.06 -29.31
CA SER A 149 27.20 11.09 -30.23
C SER A 149 26.85 11.39 -31.69
N ILE A 150 25.62 11.84 -31.99
CA ILE A 150 25.25 12.30 -33.36
C ILE A 150 26.07 13.53 -33.76
N VAL A 151 26.16 14.53 -32.89
CA VAL A 151 26.93 15.76 -33.17
C VAL A 151 28.41 15.42 -33.43
N MET A 152 29.00 14.58 -32.58
CA MET A 152 30.41 14.18 -32.75
C MET A 152 30.62 13.31 -34.00
N ALA A 153 29.68 12.41 -34.29
CA ALA A 153 29.72 11.62 -35.51
C ALA A 153 29.69 12.53 -36.77
N TYR A 154 28.93 13.63 -36.73
CA TYR A 154 28.89 14.60 -37.83
C TYR A 154 30.19 15.40 -37.91
N ILE A 155 30.78 15.82 -36.79
CA ILE A 155 32.06 16.55 -36.74
C ILE A 155 33.19 15.65 -37.26
N MET A 156 33.22 14.38 -36.88
CA MET A 156 34.31 13.46 -37.24
C MET A 156 34.15 12.83 -38.62
N GLY A 157 32.92 12.44 -38.98
CA GLY A 157 32.67 11.66 -40.20
C GLY A 157 32.10 12.46 -41.36
N GLY A 158 31.66 13.72 -41.14
CA GLY A 158 31.06 14.56 -42.19
C GLY A 158 29.96 13.83 -42.97
N TYR A 159 30.19 13.58 -44.23
CA TYR A 159 29.24 12.88 -45.10
C TYR A 159 28.94 11.44 -44.66
N LEU A 160 29.87 10.73 -44.01
CA LEU A 160 29.62 9.37 -43.49
C LEU A 160 28.56 9.35 -42.41
N ALA A 161 28.35 10.44 -41.69
CA ALA A 161 27.30 10.53 -40.68
C ALA A 161 25.88 10.46 -41.26
N THR A 162 25.72 10.63 -42.58
CA THR A 162 24.43 10.46 -43.28
C THR A 162 23.87 9.05 -43.14
N THR A 163 24.71 8.03 -42.84
CA THR A 163 24.24 6.67 -42.51
C THR A 163 23.21 6.69 -41.40
N PHE A 164 23.36 7.58 -40.40
CA PHE A 164 22.44 7.68 -39.27
C PHE A 164 21.07 8.22 -39.64
N VAL A 165 20.98 9.03 -40.72
CA VAL A 165 19.69 9.49 -41.25
C VAL A 165 18.85 8.32 -41.76
N ILE A 166 19.47 7.21 -42.16
CA ILE A 166 18.81 6.00 -42.65
C ILE A 166 18.59 5.01 -41.48
N VAL A 167 19.64 4.74 -40.72
CA VAL A 167 19.62 3.68 -39.67
C VAL A 167 18.72 4.04 -38.49
N ILE A 168 18.73 5.30 -38.03
CA ILE A 168 17.91 5.74 -36.90
C ILE A 168 16.41 5.60 -37.21
N PRO A 169 15.84 6.11 -38.32
CA PRO A 169 14.43 5.91 -38.64
C PRO A 169 14.03 4.44 -38.76
N VAL A 170 14.88 3.60 -39.35
CA VAL A 170 14.62 2.15 -39.47
C VAL A 170 14.56 1.50 -38.09
N LEU A 171 15.52 1.80 -37.21
CA LEU A 171 15.52 1.25 -35.85
C LEU A 171 14.33 1.78 -35.04
N VAL A 172 14.04 3.08 -35.09
CA VAL A 172 12.89 3.68 -34.39
C VAL A 172 11.58 3.05 -34.86
N ALA A 173 11.38 2.93 -36.18
CA ALA A 173 10.17 2.33 -36.76
C ALA A 173 10.05 0.86 -36.29
N GLY A 174 11.14 0.09 -36.35
CA GLY A 174 11.16 -1.29 -35.88
C GLY A 174 10.84 -1.43 -34.38
N LEU A 175 11.48 -0.61 -33.54
CA LEU A 175 11.21 -0.60 -32.09
C LEU A 175 9.76 -0.21 -31.78
N LEU A 176 9.19 0.76 -32.50
CA LEU A 176 7.80 1.18 -32.32
C LEU A 176 6.82 0.07 -32.76
N LEU A 177 7.10 -0.64 -33.86
CA LEU A 177 6.30 -1.76 -34.32
C LEU A 177 6.32 -2.91 -33.28
N ILE A 178 7.51 -3.27 -32.80
CA ILE A 178 7.68 -4.29 -31.74
C ILE A 178 6.92 -3.87 -30.46
N ALA A 179 7.07 -2.62 -30.03
CA ALA A 179 6.39 -2.12 -28.86
C ALA A 179 4.86 -2.11 -29.03
N ARG A 180 4.36 -1.73 -30.23
CA ARG A 180 2.92 -1.73 -30.53
C ARG A 180 2.32 -3.12 -30.48
N GLU A 181 3.04 -4.14 -30.94
CA GLU A 181 2.59 -5.52 -30.95
C GLU A 181 2.73 -6.20 -29.57
N ALA A 182 3.84 -5.97 -28.87
CA ALA A 182 4.11 -6.60 -27.58
C ALA A 182 3.26 -6.05 -26.43
N MET A 183 2.99 -4.73 -26.39
CA MET A 183 2.30 -4.06 -25.29
C MET A 183 0.89 -4.62 -24.97
N PRO A 184 0.00 -4.87 -25.96
CA PRO A 184 -1.31 -5.47 -25.70
C PRO A 184 -1.19 -6.84 -25.04
N SER A 185 -0.24 -7.66 -25.52
CA SER A 185 0.01 -9.02 -24.99
C SER A 185 0.52 -8.97 -23.54
N PHE A 186 1.45 -8.08 -23.21
CA PHE A 186 1.87 -7.89 -21.81
C PHE A 186 0.72 -7.44 -20.91
N ARG A 187 -0.11 -6.50 -21.36
CA ARG A 187 -1.29 -6.09 -20.57
C ARG A 187 -2.27 -7.25 -20.35
N ALA A 188 -2.44 -8.13 -21.34
CA ALA A 188 -3.26 -9.34 -21.19
C ALA A 188 -2.66 -10.30 -20.16
N VAL A 189 -1.35 -10.54 -20.22
CA VAL A 189 -0.60 -11.35 -19.26
C VAL A 189 -0.79 -10.82 -17.84
N PHE A 190 -0.59 -9.51 -17.59
CA PHE A 190 -0.74 -8.94 -16.25
C PHE A 190 -2.16 -9.12 -15.69
N ARG A 191 -3.20 -8.90 -16.49
CA ARG A 191 -4.59 -9.17 -16.06
C ARG A 191 -4.85 -10.64 -15.73
N LYS A 192 -4.21 -11.58 -16.45
CA LYS A 192 -4.30 -13.01 -16.14
C LYS A 192 -3.52 -13.36 -14.86
N TYR A 193 -2.38 -12.72 -14.62
CA TYR A 193 -1.63 -12.86 -13.37
C TYR A 193 -2.42 -12.40 -12.15
N ASP A 194 -3.13 -11.26 -12.25
CA ASP A 194 -3.97 -10.77 -11.16
C ASP A 194 -5.04 -11.81 -10.80
N ARG A 195 -5.75 -12.37 -11.79
CA ARG A 195 -6.74 -13.43 -11.59
C ARG A 195 -6.13 -14.73 -11.03
N LEU A 196 -4.92 -15.08 -11.47
CA LEU A 196 -4.21 -16.25 -10.95
C LEU A 196 -3.87 -16.05 -9.47
N ASN A 197 -3.38 -14.87 -9.11
CA ASN A 197 -3.05 -14.52 -7.73
C ASN A 197 -4.30 -14.56 -6.83
N GLU A 198 -5.44 -14.01 -7.29
CA GLU A 198 -6.73 -14.12 -6.59
C GLU A 198 -7.12 -15.59 -6.37
N SER A 199 -6.99 -16.42 -7.39
CA SER A 199 -7.29 -17.86 -7.28
C SER A 199 -6.34 -18.61 -6.34
N ILE A 200 -5.05 -18.24 -6.31
CA ILE A 200 -4.07 -18.79 -5.36
C ILE A 200 -4.43 -18.38 -3.93
N GLU A 201 -4.74 -17.11 -3.71
CA GLU A 201 -5.11 -16.60 -2.38
C GLU A 201 -6.37 -17.30 -1.87
N GLU A 202 -7.40 -17.45 -2.71
CA GLU A 202 -8.62 -18.18 -2.40
C GLU A 202 -8.32 -19.65 -2.04
N ASN A 203 -7.51 -20.33 -2.85
CA ASN A 203 -7.13 -21.73 -2.62
C ASN A 203 -6.35 -21.90 -1.31
N VAL A 204 -5.36 -21.05 -1.05
CA VAL A 204 -4.54 -21.10 0.17
C VAL A 204 -5.40 -20.84 1.41
N ARG A 205 -6.28 -19.85 1.37
CA ARG A 205 -7.24 -19.57 2.47
C ARG A 205 -8.22 -20.75 2.65
N GLY A 206 -8.70 -21.31 1.55
CA GLY A 206 -9.63 -22.44 1.52
C GLY A 206 -8.98 -23.81 1.61
N MET A 207 -7.68 -23.94 1.91
CA MET A 207 -6.95 -25.21 1.84
C MET A 207 -7.56 -26.32 2.69
N ARG A 208 -8.12 -25.97 3.86
CA ARG A 208 -8.82 -26.93 4.72
C ARG A 208 -10.07 -27.51 4.05
N VAL A 209 -10.77 -26.67 3.27
CA VAL A 209 -11.95 -27.11 2.49
C VAL A 209 -11.50 -28.01 1.34
N VAL A 210 -10.47 -27.59 0.58
CA VAL A 210 -9.91 -28.40 -0.52
C VAL A 210 -9.49 -29.77 -0.01
N LYS A 211 -8.81 -29.84 1.14
CA LYS A 211 -8.40 -31.09 1.79
C LYS A 211 -9.60 -31.90 2.32
N GLY A 212 -10.55 -31.23 2.99
CA GLY A 212 -11.74 -31.90 3.56
C GLY A 212 -12.64 -32.53 2.50
N PHE A 213 -12.67 -31.97 1.28
CA PHE A 213 -13.46 -32.50 0.16
C PHE A 213 -12.64 -33.28 -0.86
N ALA A 214 -11.34 -33.55 -0.60
CA ALA A 214 -10.42 -34.27 -1.50
C ALA A 214 -10.43 -33.71 -2.95
N ARG A 215 -10.36 -32.36 -3.09
CA ARG A 215 -10.44 -31.66 -4.37
C ARG A 215 -9.09 -31.14 -4.89
N GLU A 216 -7.98 -31.67 -4.40
CA GLU A 216 -6.63 -31.24 -4.80
C GLU A 216 -6.38 -31.38 -6.29
N ASP A 217 -6.83 -32.46 -6.90
CA ASP A 217 -6.61 -32.68 -8.34
C ASP A 217 -7.43 -31.74 -9.21
N TYR A 218 -8.62 -31.35 -8.77
CA TYR A 218 -9.43 -30.34 -9.43
C TYR A 218 -8.73 -28.97 -9.38
N GLU A 219 -8.26 -28.54 -8.21
CA GLU A 219 -7.55 -27.28 -8.06
C GLU A 219 -6.21 -27.27 -8.81
N ARG A 220 -5.49 -28.40 -8.84
CA ARG A 220 -4.25 -28.55 -9.64
C ARG A 220 -4.52 -28.38 -11.13
N GLN A 221 -5.61 -28.96 -11.65
CA GLN A 221 -5.99 -28.81 -13.05
C GLN A 221 -6.44 -27.37 -13.37
N LYS A 222 -7.24 -26.75 -12.48
CA LYS A 222 -7.68 -25.35 -12.60
C LYS A 222 -6.48 -24.40 -12.68
N PHE A 223 -5.53 -24.54 -11.74
CA PHE A 223 -4.29 -23.79 -11.73
C PHE A 223 -3.43 -24.04 -12.97
N GLY A 224 -3.29 -25.32 -13.37
CA GLY A 224 -2.52 -25.71 -14.55
C GLY A 224 -3.03 -25.04 -15.84
N ARG A 225 -4.35 -25.01 -16.05
CA ARG A 225 -4.96 -24.30 -17.21
C ARG A 225 -4.67 -22.81 -17.17
N ALA A 226 -4.87 -22.15 -16.02
CA ALA A 226 -4.61 -20.73 -15.89
C ALA A 226 -3.12 -20.39 -16.12
N SER A 227 -2.21 -21.22 -15.59
CA SER A 227 -0.77 -21.09 -15.78
C SER A 227 -0.35 -21.29 -17.24
N ASP A 228 -0.95 -22.29 -17.93
CA ASP A 228 -0.69 -22.54 -19.36
C ASP A 228 -1.16 -21.40 -20.26
N ASP A 229 -2.28 -20.77 -19.94
CA ASP A 229 -2.78 -19.63 -20.70
C ASP A 229 -1.89 -18.39 -20.52
N ILE A 230 -1.36 -18.16 -19.32
CA ILE A 230 -0.36 -17.13 -19.07
C ILE A 230 0.92 -17.45 -19.86
N ARG A 231 1.40 -18.71 -19.80
CA ARG A 231 2.58 -19.13 -20.54
C ARG A 231 2.45 -18.87 -22.04
N LYS A 232 1.31 -19.15 -22.65
CA LYS A 232 1.06 -18.91 -24.09
C LYS A 232 1.17 -17.42 -24.44
N ASP A 233 0.48 -16.57 -23.69
CA ASP A 233 0.49 -15.11 -23.95
C ASP A 233 1.86 -14.51 -23.67
N PHE A 234 2.53 -14.94 -22.60
CA PHE A 234 3.87 -14.48 -22.25
C PHE A 234 4.89 -14.91 -23.31
N THR A 235 4.81 -16.17 -23.77
CA THR A 235 5.67 -16.66 -24.86
C THR A 235 5.46 -15.87 -26.14
N HIS A 236 4.22 -15.48 -26.47
CA HIS A 236 3.95 -14.63 -27.62
C HIS A 236 4.56 -13.25 -27.46
N ALA A 237 4.34 -12.58 -26.33
CA ALA A 237 4.91 -11.27 -26.02
C ALA A 237 6.44 -11.29 -26.09
N GLU A 238 7.08 -12.27 -25.46
CA GLU A 238 8.55 -12.42 -25.43
C GLU A 238 9.14 -12.73 -26.82
N ARG A 239 8.45 -13.52 -27.67
CA ARG A 239 8.87 -13.75 -29.07
C ARG A 239 8.92 -12.45 -29.87
N VAL A 240 7.94 -11.57 -29.66
CA VAL A 240 7.90 -10.26 -30.34
C VAL A 240 9.04 -9.36 -29.81
N VAL A 241 9.24 -9.32 -28.50
CA VAL A 241 10.33 -8.53 -27.88
C VAL A 241 11.71 -9.07 -28.25
N ALA A 242 11.85 -10.38 -28.38
CA ALA A 242 13.12 -11.01 -28.80
C ALA A 242 13.61 -10.50 -30.16
N LEU A 243 12.75 -9.95 -31.02
CA LEU A 243 13.14 -9.32 -32.28
C LEU A 243 13.94 -8.02 -32.10
N ASN A 244 13.94 -7.42 -30.90
CA ASN A 244 14.74 -6.22 -30.63
C ASN A 244 16.24 -6.45 -30.87
N ASN A 245 16.78 -7.58 -30.38
CA ASN A 245 18.20 -7.89 -30.53
C ASN A 245 18.60 -8.11 -32.00
N PRO A 246 17.94 -8.95 -32.80
CA PRO A 246 18.24 -9.10 -34.22
C PRO A 246 18.13 -7.78 -35.01
N LEU A 247 17.09 -6.97 -34.75
CA LEU A 247 16.91 -5.67 -35.40
C LEU A 247 18.09 -4.74 -35.07
N MET A 248 18.48 -4.67 -33.80
CA MET A 248 19.59 -3.85 -33.36
C MET A 248 20.92 -4.33 -34.00
N GLN A 249 21.17 -5.66 -34.01
CA GLN A 249 22.35 -6.24 -34.64
C GLN A 249 22.41 -5.94 -36.13
N LEU A 250 21.27 -6.04 -36.83
CA LEU A 250 21.18 -5.69 -38.22
C LEU A 250 21.60 -4.22 -38.45
N CYS A 251 21.08 -3.30 -37.63
CA CYS A 251 21.44 -1.88 -37.72
C CYS A 251 22.93 -1.63 -37.42
N ILE A 252 23.51 -2.32 -36.43
CA ILE A 252 24.92 -2.22 -36.08
C ILE A 252 25.80 -2.73 -37.22
N TYR A 253 25.53 -3.92 -37.75
CA TYR A 253 26.31 -4.48 -38.85
C TYR A 253 26.15 -3.68 -40.15
N PHE A 254 24.95 -3.21 -40.45
CA PHE A 254 24.75 -2.30 -41.60
C PHE A 254 25.58 -1.03 -41.43
N ASN A 255 25.52 -0.38 -40.27
CA ASN A 255 26.35 0.80 -39.99
C ASN A 255 27.83 0.51 -40.13
N MET A 256 28.31 -0.62 -39.56
CA MET A 256 29.71 -1.03 -39.60
C MET A 256 30.16 -1.26 -41.04
N VAL A 257 29.40 -2.03 -41.83
CA VAL A 257 29.75 -2.32 -43.25
C VAL A 257 29.73 -1.05 -44.08
N PHE A 258 28.72 -0.19 -43.90
CA PHE A 258 28.61 1.09 -44.60
C PHE A 258 29.81 2.01 -44.31
N VAL A 259 30.08 2.23 -43.00
CA VAL A 259 31.18 3.11 -42.58
C VAL A 259 32.52 2.58 -43.07
N LEU A 260 32.78 1.26 -42.97
CA LEU A 260 34.02 0.67 -43.47
C LEU A 260 34.13 0.74 -44.98
N THR A 261 33.07 0.38 -45.73
CA THR A 261 33.14 0.33 -47.19
C THR A 261 33.24 1.72 -47.81
N VAL A 262 32.33 2.63 -47.43
CA VAL A 262 32.29 3.99 -47.98
C VAL A 262 33.46 4.82 -47.46
N GLY A 263 33.79 4.68 -46.16
CA GLY A 263 34.91 5.35 -45.53
C GLY A 263 36.27 4.95 -46.13
N SER A 264 36.49 3.64 -46.32
CA SER A 264 37.72 3.15 -46.96
C SER A 264 37.83 3.66 -48.42
N ARG A 265 36.71 3.63 -49.14
CA ARG A 265 36.69 4.21 -50.51
C ARG A 265 37.04 5.70 -50.50
N MET A 266 36.49 6.49 -49.57
CA MET A 266 36.79 7.91 -49.42
C MET A 266 38.27 8.14 -49.07
N ILE A 267 38.87 7.35 -48.18
CA ILE A 267 40.28 7.43 -47.85
C ILE A 267 41.16 7.17 -49.09
N ILE A 268 40.87 6.08 -49.83
CA ILE A 268 41.66 5.69 -51.02
C ILE A 268 41.55 6.74 -52.10
N THR A 269 40.33 7.26 -52.38
CA THR A 269 40.13 8.24 -53.45
C THR A 269 40.66 9.63 -53.11
N SER A 270 40.68 10.04 -51.86
CA SER A 270 41.17 11.36 -51.43
C SER A 270 42.64 11.35 -50.95
N GLY A 271 43.27 10.19 -50.90
CA GLY A 271 44.61 10.06 -50.28
C GLY A 271 44.60 10.37 -48.77
N GLY A 272 43.46 10.24 -48.09
CA GLY A 272 43.28 10.53 -46.65
C GLY A 272 43.07 12.01 -46.33
N GLN A 273 42.81 12.87 -47.32
CA GLN A 273 42.59 14.31 -47.08
C GLN A 273 41.19 14.65 -46.62
N THR A 274 40.16 13.88 -47.01
CA THR A 274 38.77 14.14 -46.65
C THR A 274 38.34 13.42 -45.38
N ILE A 275 38.89 12.24 -45.13
CA ILE A 275 38.66 11.45 -43.95
C ILE A 275 39.88 10.54 -43.69
N ASP A 276 40.19 10.29 -42.43
CA ASP A 276 41.31 9.46 -42.02
C ASP A 276 40.88 8.17 -41.32
N VAL A 277 41.86 7.29 -41.00
CA VAL A 277 41.59 5.98 -40.37
C VAL A 277 41.05 6.13 -38.93
N GLY A 278 41.56 7.12 -38.19
CA GLY A 278 41.12 7.42 -36.86
C GLY A 278 39.65 7.87 -36.81
N GLN A 279 39.27 8.71 -37.79
CA GLN A 279 37.88 9.15 -37.94
C GLN A 279 36.92 7.99 -38.25
N ILE A 280 37.33 7.04 -39.11
CA ILE A 280 36.53 5.81 -39.32
C ILE A 280 36.38 5.03 -38.02
N SER A 281 37.43 4.84 -37.23
CA SER A 281 37.40 4.16 -35.95
C SER A 281 36.42 4.83 -34.97
N SER A 282 36.47 6.16 -34.89
CA SER A 282 35.53 6.94 -34.06
C SER A 282 34.09 6.82 -34.53
N MET A 283 33.87 6.86 -35.85
CA MET A 283 32.54 6.71 -36.45
C MET A 283 31.89 5.37 -36.09
N LEU A 284 32.65 4.27 -36.05
CA LEU A 284 32.15 2.97 -35.61
C LEU A 284 31.71 3.01 -34.13
N THR A 285 32.49 3.68 -33.28
CA THR A 285 32.18 3.82 -31.84
C THR A 285 30.95 4.70 -31.63
N TYR A 286 30.88 5.88 -32.30
CA TYR A 286 29.70 6.74 -32.22
C TYR A 286 28.45 6.04 -32.74
N GLY A 287 28.57 5.25 -33.81
CA GLY A 287 27.46 4.44 -34.31
C GLY A 287 26.90 3.48 -33.25
N MET A 288 27.76 2.76 -32.54
CA MET A 288 27.33 1.92 -31.44
C MET A 288 26.68 2.71 -30.29
N GLN A 289 27.26 3.83 -29.89
CA GLN A 289 26.73 4.70 -28.83
C GLN A 289 25.34 5.23 -29.18
N ILE A 290 25.12 5.68 -30.43
CA ILE A 290 23.82 6.17 -30.92
C ILE A 290 22.77 5.07 -30.84
N LEU A 291 23.06 3.88 -31.37
CA LEU A 291 22.10 2.78 -31.44
C LEU A 291 21.78 2.25 -30.04
N MET A 292 22.79 2.09 -29.14
CA MET A 292 22.57 1.71 -27.74
C MET A 292 21.78 2.74 -26.97
N SER A 293 22.03 4.04 -27.18
CA SER A 293 21.25 5.12 -26.54
C SER A 293 19.78 5.06 -26.92
N LEU A 294 19.50 4.79 -28.20
CA LEU A 294 18.14 4.67 -28.71
C LEU A 294 17.40 3.46 -28.08
N MET A 295 18.10 2.33 -27.94
CA MET A 295 17.56 1.15 -27.26
C MET A 295 17.26 1.46 -25.78
N MET A 296 18.17 2.18 -25.09
CA MET A 296 17.93 2.60 -23.70
C MET A 296 16.70 3.52 -23.58
N ILE A 297 16.52 4.46 -24.50
CA ILE A 297 15.33 5.34 -24.54
C ILE A 297 14.05 4.50 -24.67
N SER A 298 14.06 3.50 -25.56
CA SER A 298 12.92 2.59 -25.72
C SER A 298 12.62 1.80 -24.43
N MET A 299 13.65 1.27 -23.78
CA MET A 299 13.49 0.53 -22.52
C MET A 299 12.92 1.42 -21.39
N ILE A 300 13.39 2.67 -21.28
CA ILE A 300 12.89 3.64 -20.29
C ILE A 300 11.40 3.91 -20.53
N TYR A 301 10.99 4.09 -21.78
CA TYR A 301 9.60 4.33 -22.12
C TYR A 301 8.68 3.21 -21.60
N VAL A 302 9.07 1.95 -21.80
CA VAL A 302 8.32 0.79 -21.31
C VAL A 302 8.25 0.79 -19.78
N MET A 303 9.39 0.96 -19.08
CA MET A 303 9.42 0.95 -17.62
C MET A 303 8.65 2.10 -16.99
N LEU A 304 8.75 3.30 -17.54
CA LEU A 304 7.96 4.44 -17.07
C LEU A 304 6.47 4.20 -17.25
N THR A 305 6.07 3.59 -18.37
CA THR A 305 4.66 3.25 -18.60
C THR A 305 4.13 2.26 -17.57
N MET A 306 4.90 1.25 -17.18
CA MET A 306 4.54 0.30 -16.13
C MET A 306 4.44 0.97 -14.75
N SER A 307 5.37 1.87 -14.44
CA SER A 307 5.39 2.57 -13.15
C SER A 307 4.30 3.65 -13.01
N LEU A 308 3.74 4.13 -14.12
CA LEU A 308 2.68 5.15 -14.10
C LEU A 308 1.43 4.70 -13.32
N GLU A 309 1.08 3.42 -13.39
CA GLU A 309 -0.08 2.90 -12.69
C GLU A 309 0.15 2.87 -11.17
N SER A 310 1.34 2.41 -10.74
CA SER A 310 1.75 2.49 -9.33
C SER A 310 1.77 3.95 -8.81
N MET A 311 2.25 4.89 -9.64
CA MET A 311 2.21 6.32 -9.30
C MET A 311 0.79 6.84 -9.13
N LYS A 312 -0.16 6.45 -9.98
CA LYS A 312 -1.56 6.86 -9.85
C LYS A 312 -2.16 6.34 -8.55
N ARG A 313 -2.00 5.04 -8.25
CA ARG A 313 -2.52 4.42 -7.02
C ARG A 313 -1.97 5.07 -5.76
N ILE A 314 -0.68 5.41 -5.72
CA ILE A 314 -0.10 6.14 -4.59
C ILE A 314 -0.65 7.56 -4.52
N ALA A 315 -0.78 8.26 -5.66
CA ALA A 315 -1.31 9.61 -5.69
C ALA A 315 -2.78 9.68 -5.25
N GLU A 316 -3.58 8.66 -5.52
CA GLU A 316 -4.94 8.55 -4.99
C GLU A 316 -4.95 8.61 -3.47
N VAL A 317 -4.11 7.81 -2.79
CA VAL A 317 -4.01 7.81 -1.32
C VAL A 317 -3.48 9.14 -0.80
N LEU A 318 -2.44 9.70 -1.42
CA LEU A 318 -1.85 10.97 -0.98
C LEU A 318 -2.79 12.17 -1.13
N ASN A 319 -3.68 12.14 -2.12
CA ASN A 319 -4.65 13.20 -2.39
C ASN A 319 -6.03 12.94 -1.77
N GLU A 320 -6.27 11.74 -1.23
CA GLU A 320 -7.51 11.43 -0.53
C GLU A 320 -7.53 12.22 0.78
N GLU A 321 -8.63 12.91 1.03
CA GLU A 321 -8.81 13.66 2.26
C GLU A 321 -9.66 12.88 3.25
N PRO A 322 -9.34 12.93 4.56
CA PRO A 322 -10.22 12.34 5.57
C PRO A 322 -11.60 12.97 5.51
N VAL A 323 -12.63 12.14 5.51
CA VAL A 323 -14.03 12.61 5.52
C VAL A 323 -14.32 13.28 6.86
N LEU A 324 -13.91 12.63 7.96
CA LEU A 324 -14.09 13.17 9.30
C LEU A 324 -12.98 14.16 9.65
N ARG A 325 -13.38 15.35 10.11
CA ARG A 325 -12.46 16.41 10.54
C ARG A 325 -12.97 17.02 11.83
N ASN A 326 -12.02 17.53 12.63
CA ASN A 326 -12.37 18.35 13.76
C ASN A 326 -12.95 19.70 13.30
N PRO A 327 -13.92 20.26 14.01
CA PRO A 327 -14.38 21.63 13.80
C PRO A 327 -13.29 22.64 14.15
N GLU A 328 -13.47 23.91 13.78
CA GLU A 328 -12.48 24.97 14.06
C GLU A 328 -12.26 25.20 15.57
N ASN A 329 -13.31 25.05 16.39
CA ASN A 329 -13.27 25.19 17.84
C ASN A 329 -13.83 23.92 18.50
N PRO A 330 -13.09 22.81 18.54
CA PRO A 330 -13.60 21.55 19.06
C PRO A 330 -13.76 21.58 20.58
N VAL A 331 -14.79 20.91 21.07
CA VAL A 331 -14.96 20.64 22.49
C VAL A 331 -13.94 19.59 22.93
N THR A 332 -13.15 19.89 23.96
CA THR A 332 -12.01 19.06 24.42
C THR A 332 -12.27 18.36 25.75
N GLN A 333 -13.51 18.28 26.20
CA GLN A 333 -13.89 17.54 27.41
C GLN A 333 -15.29 16.95 27.26
N VAL A 334 -15.42 15.66 27.52
CA VAL A 334 -16.71 14.96 27.59
C VAL A 334 -17.23 15.06 29.04
N ALA A 335 -18.40 15.62 29.21
CA ALA A 335 -18.97 15.88 30.54
C ALA A 335 -19.31 14.57 31.28
N ASP A 336 -20.14 13.73 30.66
CA ASP A 336 -20.59 12.46 31.22
C ASP A 336 -20.80 11.40 30.11
N GLY A 337 -21.36 10.24 30.47
CA GLY A 337 -21.59 9.13 29.55
C GLY A 337 -23.01 9.07 28.99
N SER A 338 -23.80 10.15 29.05
CA SER A 338 -25.12 10.15 28.41
C SER A 338 -24.99 10.13 26.89
N VAL A 339 -25.96 9.47 26.23
CA VAL A 339 -25.99 9.37 24.75
C VAL A 339 -27.41 9.65 24.27
N ASP A 340 -27.52 10.59 23.31
CA ASP A 340 -28.79 10.91 22.67
C ASP A 340 -28.68 10.72 21.16
N PHE A 341 -29.65 10.02 20.59
CA PHE A 341 -29.90 9.96 19.14
C PHE A 341 -31.17 10.74 18.88
N GLU A 342 -31.11 11.75 18.05
CA GLU A 342 -32.23 12.63 17.69
C GLU A 342 -32.48 12.50 16.19
N ASP A 343 -33.57 11.84 15.81
CA ASP A 343 -34.04 11.62 14.42
C ASP A 343 -32.92 11.11 13.50
N VAL A 344 -32.15 10.10 13.98
CA VAL A 344 -30.93 9.64 13.31
C VAL A 344 -31.24 8.65 12.20
N SER A 345 -30.83 9.00 10.98
CA SER A 345 -30.77 8.09 9.83
C SER A 345 -29.36 8.02 9.26
N PHE A 346 -28.92 6.82 8.85
CA PHE A 346 -27.55 6.60 8.38
C PHE A 346 -27.46 5.68 7.18
N LYS A 347 -26.56 6.02 6.24
CA LYS A 347 -26.13 5.21 5.09
C LYS A 347 -24.61 5.14 5.03
N TYR A 348 -24.07 3.96 4.72
CA TYR A 348 -22.62 3.79 4.51
C TYR A 348 -22.09 4.45 3.22
N SER A 349 -22.97 4.72 2.26
CA SER A 349 -22.66 5.45 1.03
C SER A 349 -23.81 6.34 0.66
N ALA A 350 -23.52 7.55 0.21
CA ALA A 350 -24.56 8.49 -0.28
C ALA A 350 -25.37 7.90 -1.45
N GLU A 351 -24.80 6.96 -2.21
CA GLU A 351 -25.46 6.30 -3.34
C GLU A 351 -26.33 5.10 -2.90
N ALA A 352 -26.26 4.68 -1.63
CA ALA A 352 -27.05 3.55 -1.14
C ALA A 352 -28.55 3.85 -1.18
N GLN A 353 -29.33 2.91 -1.74
CA GLN A 353 -30.80 3.08 -1.86
C GLN A 353 -31.52 2.91 -0.53
N LYS A 354 -30.93 2.14 0.41
CA LYS A 354 -31.55 1.86 1.73
C LYS A 354 -30.71 2.47 2.84
N TYR A 355 -31.41 2.96 3.87
CA TYR A 355 -30.77 3.32 5.13
C TYR A 355 -30.32 2.06 5.88
N ALA A 356 -29.14 2.13 6.48
CA ALA A 356 -28.68 1.12 7.44
C ALA A 356 -29.34 1.33 8.80
N LEU A 357 -29.58 2.60 9.18
CA LEU A 357 -30.39 3.00 10.32
C LEU A 357 -31.40 4.03 9.83
N ALA A 358 -32.64 3.97 10.33
CA ALA A 358 -33.70 4.89 9.96
C ALA A 358 -34.53 5.27 11.18
N ASP A 359 -34.79 6.58 11.32
CA ASP A 359 -35.66 7.17 12.32
C ASP A 359 -35.36 6.67 13.75
N ILE A 360 -34.10 6.80 14.19
CA ILE A 360 -33.66 6.40 15.51
C ILE A 360 -33.76 7.58 16.47
N ASP A 361 -34.65 7.45 17.46
CA ASP A 361 -34.79 8.32 18.63
C ASP A 361 -34.49 7.51 19.88
N LEU A 362 -33.46 7.89 20.65
CA LEU A 362 -33.01 7.12 21.81
C LEU A 362 -32.30 8.04 22.79
N HIS A 363 -32.66 7.90 24.08
CA HIS A 363 -31.96 8.54 25.18
C HIS A 363 -31.39 7.48 26.13
N ILE A 364 -30.10 7.55 26.38
CA ILE A 364 -29.35 6.68 27.31
C ILE A 364 -28.78 7.56 28.42
N PRO A 365 -29.25 7.41 29.67
CA PRO A 365 -28.70 8.14 30.82
C PRO A 365 -27.25 7.74 31.10
N SER A 366 -26.46 8.68 31.65
CA SER A 366 -25.09 8.37 32.10
C SER A 366 -25.10 7.29 33.19
N GLY A 367 -24.19 6.31 33.07
CA GLY A 367 -24.04 5.19 33.98
C GLY A 367 -24.98 4.02 33.72
N ALA A 368 -25.97 4.16 32.85
CA ALA A 368 -26.92 3.09 32.52
C ALA A 368 -26.24 1.92 31.80
N THR A 369 -26.79 0.72 32.00
CA THR A 369 -26.46 -0.48 31.24
C THR A 369 -27.55 -0.74 30.21
N VAL A 370 -27.18 -0.70 28.93
CA VAL A 370 -28.08 -0.87 27.78
C VAL A 370 -27.74 -2.16 27.05
N GLY A 371 -28.75 -3.02 26.90
CA GLY A 371 -28.66 -4.23 26.07
C GLY A 371 -29.21 -3.96 24.66
N ILE A 372 -28.54 -4.46 23.63
CA ILE A 372 -29.04 -4.36 22.23
C ILE A 372 -29.18 -5.77 21.67
N LEU A 373 -30.40 -6.16 21.33
CA LEU A 373 -30.75 -7.44 20.75
C LEU A 373 -31.32 -7.26 19.32
N GLY A 374 -31.27 -8.32 18.53
CA GLY A 374 -31.83 -8.37 17.19
C GLY A 374 -31.11 -9.41 16.31
N GLY A 375 -31.71 -9.75 15.20
CA GLY A 375 -31.16 -10.71 14.24
C GLY A 375 -29.84 -10.26 13.61
N THR A 376 -29.20 -11.14 12.87
CA THR A 376 -28.00 -10.80 12.09
C THR A 376 -28.40 -9.80 10.98
N GLY A 377 -27.61 -8.74 10.81
CA GLY A 377 -27.88 -7.71 9.78
C GLY A 377 -28.89 -6.62 10.19
N THR A 378 -29.38 -6.58 11.43
CA THR A 378 -30.30 -5.52 11.91
C THR A 378 -29.62 -4.20 12.29
N SER A 379 -28.34 -4.01 11.93
CA SER A 379 -27.56 -2.78 12.11
C SER A 379 -27.21 -2.40 13.56
N LYS A 380 -27.15 -3.38 14.49
CA LYS A 380 -26.75 -3.15 15.88
C LYS A 380 -25.35 -2.52 16.00
N SER A 381 -24.36 -3.11 15.34
CA SER A 381 -22.99 -2.57 15.31
C SER A 381 -22.93 -1.19 14.68
N THR A 382 -23.74 -0.93 13.65
CA THR A 382 -23.83 0.39 13.01
C THR A 382 -24.26 1.46 14.00
N LEU A 383 -25.27 1.18 14.83
CA LEU A 383 -25.78 2.12 15.83
C LEU A 383 -24.67 2.56 16.78
N VAL A 384 -23.94 1.61 17.35
CA VAL A 384 -22.90 1.92 18.35
C VAL A 384 -21.64 2.55 17.74
N GLN A 385 -21.37 2.35 16.45
CA GLN A 385 -20.25 2.97 15.75
C GLN A 385 -20.42 4.48 15.54
N LEU A 386 -21.63 5.01 15.60
CA LEU A 386 -21.91 6.44 15.51
C LEU A 386 -21.52 7.19 16.79
N ILE A 387 -21.53 6.53 17.95
CA ILE A 387 -21.19 7.14 19.26
C ILE A 387 -19.75 7.65 19.31
N PRO A 388 -18.71 6.84 18.99
CA PRO A 388 -17.33 7.34 18.91
C PRO A 388 -17.02 8.08 17.59
N ARG A 389 -18.05 8.45 16.83
CA ARG A 389 -17.95 9.12 15.54
C ARG A 389 -16.97 8.38 14.61
N LEU A 390 -17.19 7.07 14.37
CA LEU A 390 -16.47 6.34 13.33
C LEU A 390 -17.00 6.67 11.94
N TYR A 391 -18.29 7.07 11.89
CA TYR A 391 -19.00 7.64 10.74
C TYR A 391 -19.84 8.83 11.21
N ASP A 392 -20.11 9.78 10.33
CA ASP A 392 -21.09 10.83 10.57
C ASP A 392 -22.49 10.36 10.14
N VAL A 393 -23.53 10.80 10.83
CA VAL A 393 -24.92 10.51 10.49
C VAL A 393 -25.30 11.16 9.15
N SER A 394 -26.22 10.54 8.41
CA SER A 394 -26.77 11.13 7.17
C SER A 394 -27.82 12.19 7.47
N GLU A 395 -28.64 11.97 8.49
CA GLU A 395 -29.68 12.87 8.97
C GLU A 395 -29.75 12.78 10.50
N GLY A 396 -30.18 13.85 11.16
CA GLY A 396 -30.30 13.94 12.61
C GLY A 396 -28.97 14.26 13.32
N SER A 397 -28.91 13.97 14.61
CA SER A 397 -27.73 14.21 15.45
C SER A 397 -27.53 13.11 16.49
N VAL A 398 -26.25 12.80 16.79
CA VAL A 398 -25.83 11.98 17.94
C VAL A 398 -25.11 12.88 18.92
N LYS A 399 -25.52 12.85 20.18
CA LYS A 399 -24.90 13.63 21.24
C LYS A 399 -24.32 12.72 22.31
N VAL A 400 -23.18 13.11 22.87
CA VAL A 400 -22.52 12.49 24.01
C VAL A 400 -22.30 13.55 25.07
N GLY A 401 -22.74 13.32 26.32
CA GLY A 401 -22.67 14.34 27.36
C GLY A 401 -23.38 15.63 27.00
N GLY A 402 -24.48 15.53 26.22
CA GLY A 402 -25.29 16.67 25.75
C GLY A 402 -24.72 17.48 24.58
N VAL A 403 -23.53 17.12 24.04
CA VAL A 403 -22.88 17.81 22.92
C VAL A 403 -22.86 16.93 21.69
N ASP A 404 -23.14 17.47 20.52
CA ASP A 404 -23.09 16.73 19.23
C ASP A 404 -21.68 16.16 19.01
N VAL A 405 -21.61 14.89 18.60
CA VAL A 405 -20.31 14.22 18.34
C VAL A 405 -19.47 14.93 17.27
N ARG A 406 -20.10 15.73 16.41
CA ARG A 406 -19.43 16.52 15.36
C ARG A 406 -18.69 17.73 15.89
N ASP A 407 -19.06 18.21 17.09
CA ASP A 407 -18.47 19.39 17.73
C ASP A 407 -17.27 19.06 18.62
N TYR A 408 -17.03 17.77 18.88
CA TYR A 408 -15.88 17.33 19.67
C TYR A 408 -14.59 17.26 18.86
N ASP A 409 -13.47 17.43 19.59
CA ASP A 409 -12.19 16.88 19.13
C ASP A 409 -12.30 15.35 19.06
N LEU A 410 -11.95 14.77 17.91
CA LEU A 410 -12.10 13.33 17.65
C LEU A 410 -11.30 12.45 18.64
N GLU A 411 -10.12 12.91 19.06
CA GLU A 411 -9.28 12.21 20.02
C GLU A 411 -9.95 12.22 21.39
N THR A 412 -10.39 13.37 21.85
CA THR A 412 -11.11 13.54 23.13
C THR A 412 -12.37 12.69 23.20
N LEU A 413 -13.21 12.69 22.14
CA LEU A 413 -14.41 11.87 22.12
C LEU A 413 -14.07 10.38 22.16
N ARG A 414 -13.11 9.94 21.35
CA ARG A 414 -12.69 8.55 21.29
C ARG A 414 -11.97 8.09 22.54
N ASP A 415 -11.33 9.00 23.29
CA ASP A 415 -10.76 8.68 24.59
C ASP A 415 -11.82 8.48 25.65
N ALA A 416 -12.93 9.15 25.58
CA ALA A 416 -14.07 8.94 26.47
C ALA A 416 -14.88 7.67 26.14
N VAL A 417 -14.73 7.09 24.95
CA VAL A 417 -15.48 5.91 24.49
C VAL A 417 -14.52 4.74 24.26
N ALA A 418 -14.69 3.63 24.96
CA ALA A 418 -13.99 2.38 24.68
C ALA A 418 -14.90 1.42 23.92
N VAL A 419 -14.36 0.79 22.89
CA VAL A 419 -15.10 -0.17 22.06
C VAL A 419 -14.36 -1.50 22.03
N VAL A 420 -15.03 -2.58 22.40
CA VAL A 420 -14.61 -3.96 22.19
C VAL A 420 -15.38 -4.49 20.99
N LEU A 421 -14.70 -4.71 19.89
CA LEU A 421 -15.31 -5.11 18.62
C LEU A 421 -15.65 -6.61 18.61
N GLN A 422 -16.60 -7.00 17.77
CA GLN A 422 -16.92 -8.41 17.51
C GLN A 422 -15.69 -9.20 17.04
N ASN A 423 -14.92 -8.65 16.12
CA ASN A 423 -13.66 -9.23 15.65
C ASN A 423 -12.49 -8.66 16.44
N ASN A 424 -12.20 -9.31 17.58
CA ASN A 424 -11.12 -8.91 18.45
C ASN A 424 -9.75 -9.09 17.83
N THR A 425 -8.93 -8.04 17.84
CA THR A 425 -7.57 -8.04 17.29
C THR A 425 -6.55 -7.75 18.37
N LEU A 426 -5.55 -8.64 18.48
CA LEU A 426 -4.35 -8.44 19.27
C LEU A 426 -3.17 -8.19 18.33
N PHE A 427 -2.26 -7.32 18.76
CA PHE A 427 -1.04 -7.01 18.03
C PHE A 427 0.10 -7.94 18.47
N SER A 428 1.05 -8.17 17.57
CA SER A 428 2.28 -8.88 17.92
C SER A 428 3.06 -8.11 18.98
N GLY A 429 3.45 -8.78 20.06
CA GLY A 429 4.12 -8.18 21.21
C GLY A 429 3.77 -8.94 22.48
N THR A 430 4.07 -8.39 23.64
CA THR A 430 3.69 -9.01 24.92
C THR A 430 2.23 -8.76 25.26
N ILE A 431 1.70 -9.53 26.22
CA ILE A 431 0.36 -9.28 26.79
C ILE A 431 0.34 -7.87 27.41
N LYS A 432 1.37 -7.47 28.15
CA LYS A 432 1.50 -6.11 28.72
C LYS A 432 1.42 -5.03 27.66
N GLU A 433 2.16 -5.17 26.56
CA GLU A 433 2.13 -4.20 25.45
C GLU A 433 0.73 -4.10 24.83
N ASN A 434 0.03 -5.22 24.68
CA ASN A 434 -1.34 -5.23 24.18
C ASN A 434 -2.33 -4.56 25.15
N LEU A 435 -2.17 -4.74 26.44
CA LEU A 435 -3.02 -4.13 27.48
C LEU A 435 -2.79 -2.61 27.56
N ARG A 436 -1.52 -2.16 27.44
CA ARG A 436 -1.15 -0.74 27.47
C ARG A 436 -1.68 0.09 26.30
N TRP A 437 -2.27 -0.53 25.29
CA TRP A 437 -3.07 0.22 24.30
C TRP A 437 -4.29 0.90 24.93
N GLY A 438 -4.79 0.39 26.05
CA GLY A 438 -5.87 1.04 26.82
C GLY A 438 -5.36 2.23 27.64
N ASN A 439 -4.17 2.10 28.24
CA ASN A 439 -3.49 3.16 28.97
C ASN A 439 -1.97 2.88 28.97
N GLU A 440 -1.21 3.72 28.23
CA GLU A 440 0.24 3.58 28.07
C GLU A 440 0.99 3.61 29.41
N ASN A 441 0.49 4.40 30.36
CA ASN A 441 1.11 4.62 31.67
C ASN A 441 0.57 3.70 32.77
N ALA A 442 -0.24 2.70 32.44
CA ALA A 442 -0.81 1.78 33.43
C ALA A 442 0.29 1.01 34.17
N SER A 443 0.19 0.97 35.50
CA SER A 443 1.07 0.17 36.34
C SER A 443 0.78 -1.33 36.19
N ASP A 444 1.73 -2.17 36.58
CA ASP A 444 1.53 -3.63 36.52
C ASP A 444 0.38 -4.10 37.43
N GLU A 445 0.10 -3.39 38.53
CA GLU A 445 -1.02 -3.62 39.41
C GLU A 445 -2.35 -3.29 38.75
N GLU A 446 -2.44 -2.13 38.03
CA GLU A 446 -3.63 -1.77 37.27
C GLU A 446 -3.90 -2.75 36.13
N LEU A 447 -2.83 -3.23 35.43
CA LEU A 447 -2.95 -4.27 34.41
C LEU A 447 -3.55 -5.55 35.00
N ALA A 448 -3.02 -6.01 36.16
CA ALA A 448 -3.50 -7.21 36.83
C ALA A 448 -4.95 -7.07 37.33
N GLU A 449 -5.33 -5.88 37.81
CA GLU A 449 -6.69 -5.61 38.25
C GLU A 449 -7.69 -5.63 37.11
N ALA A 450 -7.39 -4.93 36.00
CA ALA A 450 -8.23 -4.97 34.82
C ALA A 450 -8.38 -6.40 34.25
N CYS A 451 -7.29 -7.19 34.29
CA CYS A 451 -7.32 -8.60 33.86
C CYS A 451 -8.14 -9.49 34.82
N ARG A 452 -8.12 -9.26 36.14
CA ARG A 452 -8.99 -9.97 37.09
C ARG A 452 -10.46 -9.67 36.79
N LEU A 453 -10.81 -8.42 36.57
CA LEU A 453 -12.18 -8.00 36.24
C LEU A 453 -12.67 -8.60 34.91
N ALA A 454 -11.79 -8.68 33.93
CA ALA A 454 -12.06 -9.32 32.63
C ALA A 454 -11.91 -10.86 32.68
N GLN A 455 -11.71 -11.46 33.86
CA GLN A 455 -11.49 -12.90 34.04
C GLN A 455 -10.31 -13.44 33.21
N ALA A 456 -9.26 -12.62 33.04
CA ALA A 456 -8.10 -12.93 32.22
C ALA A 456 -6.85 -13.31 33.05
N ASP A 457 -6.74 -12.88 34.30
CA ASP A 457 -5.53 -13.02 35.12
C ASP A 457 -5.10 -14.47 35.30
N ASP A 458 -6.05 -15.40 35.56
CA ASP A 458 -5.74 -16.80 35.81
C ASP A 458 -5.05 -17.48 34.61
N PHE A 459 -5.58 -17.30 33.41
CA PHE A 459 -4.97 -17.92 32.26
C PHE A 459 -3.64 -17.22 31.87
N ILE A 460 -3.52 -15.89 32.11
CA ILE A 460 -2.25 -15.17 31.84
C ILE A 460 -1.16 -15.74 32.74
N ARG A 461 -1.44 -15.95 34.04
CA ARG A 461 -0.50 -16.53 34.99
C ARG A 461 -0.15 -17.98 34.68
N SER A 462 -0.98 -18.69 33.94
CA SER A 462 -0.70 -20.05 33.50
C SER A 462 0.32 -20.12 32.34
N PHE A 463 0.59 -19.02 31.65
CA PHE A 463 1.62 -18.97 30.63
C PHE A 463 3.03 -18.94 31.27
N PRO A 464 4.05 -19.51 30.61
CA PRO A 464 5.41 -19.58 31.15
C PRO A 464 5.98 -18.24 31.61
N ASP A 465 5.73 -17.17 30.81
CA ASP A 465 6.23 -15.80 31.05
C ASP A 465 5.14 -14.88 31.63
N GLY A 466 3.96 -15.40 32.00
CA GLY A 466 2.84 -14.63 32.54
C GLY A 466 2.46 -13.46 31.62
N TYR A 467 2.47 -12.24 32.16
CA TYR A 467 2.15 -11.00 31.43
C TYR A 467 3.16 -10.61 30.36
N ASP A 468 4.39 -11.13 30.42
CA ASP A 468 5.43 -10.92 29.41
C ASP A 468 5.37 -11.95 28.26
N SER A 469 4.41 -12.89 28.34
CA SER A 469 4.17 -13.86 27.27
C SER A 469 3.85 -13.17 25.94
N ARG A 470 4.45 -13.70 24.87
CA ARG A 470 4.33 -13.12 23.55
C ARG A 470 3.03 -13.53 22.86
N ILE A 471 2.33 -12.56 22.33
CA ILE A 471 1.19 -12.71 21.44
C ILE A 471 1.68 -12.63 19.99
N GLU A 472 1.28 -13.59 19.16
CA GLU A 472 1.53 -13.58 17.74
C GLU A 472 0.58 -12.62 16.99
N GLN A 473 0.90 -12.30 15.75
CA GLN A 473 0.10 -11.40 14.92
C GLN A 473 -1.36 -11.90 14.84
N GLY A 474 -2.30 -11.01 15.18
CA GLY A 474 -3.72 -11.34 15.25
C GLY A 474 -4.13 -12.25 16.41
N GLY A 475 -3.22 -12.56 17.33
CA GLY A 475 -3.51 -13.42 18.48
C GLY A 475 -3.78 -14.88 18.10
N THR A 476 -3.03 -15.43 17.15
CA THR A 476 -3.23 -16.81 16.65
C THR A 476 -2.86 -17.88 17.68
N ASN A 477 -2.05 -17.52 18.66
CA ASN A 477 -1.59 -18.42 19.75
C ASN A 477 -2.45 -18.34 21.03
N VAL A 478 -3.58 -17.64 21.00
CA VAL A 478 -4.56 -17.59 22.11
C VAL A 478 -5.95 -17.97 21.61
N SER A 479 -6.78 -18.56 22.50
CA SER A 479 -8.15 -18.93 22.15
C SER A 479 -9.04 -17.71 21.93
N GLY A 480 -10.19 -17.90 21.25
CA GLY A 480 -11.16 -16.82 21.01
C GLY A 480 -11.62 -16.14 22.30
N GLY A 481 -11.98 -16.92 23.33
CA GLY A 481 -12.39 -16.39 24.62
C GLY A 481 -11.26 -15.70 25.40
N GLN A 482 -10.01 -16.19 25.30
CA GLN A 482 -8.84 -15.51 25.87
C GLN A 482 -8.61 -14.15 25.19
N LYS A 483 -8.71 -14.12 23.86
CA LYS A 483 -8.58 -12.89 23.07
C LYS A 483 -9.64 -11.86 23.45
N GLN A 484 -10.90 -12.28 23.59
CA GLN A 484 -11.99 -11.41 24.02
C GLN A 484 -11.72 -10.81 25.39
N ARG A 485 -11.35 -11.63 26.37
CA ARG A 485 -11.06 -11.17 27.74
C ARG A 485 -9.88 -10.20 27.79
N LEU A 486 -8.83 -10.40 27.00
CA LEU A 486 -7.72 -9.43 26.88
C LEU A 486 -8.18 -8.10 26.27
N CYS A 487 -9.07 -8.12 25.27
CA CYS A 487 -9.61 -6.89 24.68
C CYS A 487 -10.56 -6.16 25.64
N ILE A 488 -11.31 -6.89 26.47
CA ILE A 488 -12.12 -6.30 27.55
C ILE A 488 -11.22 -5.65 28.60
N ALA A 489 -10.16 -6.33 29.07
CA ALA A 489 -9.19 -5.75 30.01
C ALA A 489 -8.54 -4.48 29.45
N ARG A 490 -8.17 -4.48 28.16
CA ARG A 490 -7.67 -3.29 27.45
C ARG A 490 -8.66 -2.13 27.49
N ALA A 491 -9.94 -2.39 27.26
CA ALA A 491 -10.99 -1.39 27.29
C ALA A 491 -11.22 -0.82 28.71
N LEU A 492 -11.15 -1.66 29.74
CA LEU A 492 -11.27 -1.25 31.15
C LEU A 492 -10.13 -0.32 31.59
N LEU A 493 -8.90 -0.58 31.16
CA LEU A 493 -7.73 0.26 31.46
C LEU A 493 -7.87 1.70 30.97
N LYS A 494 -8.69 1.93 29.98
CA LYS A 494 -8.98 3.27 29.46
C LYS A 494 -9.82 4.11 30.43
N LYS A 495 -10.53 3.48 31.39
CA LYS A 495 -11.48 4.13 32.32
C LYS A 495 -12.48 5.05 31.58
N PRO A 496 -13.19 4.53 30.57
CA PRO A 496 -14.00 5.34 29.67
C PRO A 496 -15.28 5.85 30.34
N LYS A 497 -15.88 6.92 29.77
CA LYS A 497 -17.24 7.35 30.11
C LYS A 497 -18.31 6.43 29.52
N ILE A 498 -18.03 5.83 28.35
CA ILE A 498 -18.91 4.90 27.65
C ILE A 498 -18.09 3.67 27.25
N LEU A 499 -18.57 2.47 27.64
CA LEU A 499 -18.02 1.18 27.24
C LEU A 499 -18.98 0.48 26.31
N ILE A 500 -18.54 0.20 25.09
CA ILE A 500 -19.30 -0.53 24.08
C ILE A 500 -18.72 -1.93 23.92
N LEU A 501 -19.57 -2.94 24.06
CA LEU A 501 -19.25 -4.35 23.89
C LEU A 501 -20.05 -4.91 22.72
N ASP A 502 -19.43 -5.02 21.53
CA ASP A 502 -20.09 -5.51 20.33
C ASP A 502 -19.87 -7.02 20.20
N ASP A 503 -20.85 -7.82 20.65
CA ASP A 503 -20.84 -9.31 20.65
C ASP A 503 -19.53 -9.89 21.22
N SER A 504 -18.94 -9.17 22.18
CA SER A 504 -17.58 -9.40 22.66
C SER A 504 -17.49 -10.45 23.78
N THR A 505 -18.59 -11.08 24.14
CA THR A 505 -18.64 -12.21 25.10
C THR A 505 -19.17 -13.50 24.47
N SER A 506 -19.43 -13.52 23.17
CA SER A 506 -20.01 -14.69 22.46
C SER A 506 -19.14 -15.96 22.50
N ALA A 507 -17.80 -15.81 22.60
CA ALA A 507 -16.85 -16.93 22.74
C ALA A 507 -16.47 -17.21 24.20
N VAL A 508 -17.14 -16.56 25.15
CA VAL A 508 -16.95 -16.77 26.60
C VAL A 508 -18.14 -17.57 27.12
N ASP A 509 -17.90 -18.47 28.09
CA ASP A 509 -18.96 -19.23 28.73
C ASP A 509 -19.87 -18.33 29.58
N THR A 510 -21.11 -18.77 29.83
CA THR A 510 -22.15 -17.98 30.50
C THR A 510 -21.75 -17.56 31.91
N ARG A 511 -21.01 -18.42 32.63
CA ARG A 511 -20.56 -18.14 34.01
C ARG A 511 -19.50 -17.02 34.00
N THR A 512 -18.54 -17.11 33.12
CA THR A 512 -17.48 -16.09 32.97
C THR A 512 -18.07 -14.75 32.48
N ASP A 513 -19.04 -14.76 31.55
CA ASP A 513 -19.75 -13.55 31.13
C ASP A 513 -20.47 -12.85 32.28
N ALA A 514 -21.20 -13.62 33.14
CA ALA A 514 -21.85 -13.07 34.32
C ALA A 514 -20.85 -12.45 35.32
N LEU A 515 -19.69 -13.07 35.54
CA LEU A 515 -18.62 -12.53 36.41
C LEU A 515 -18.02 -11.22 35.81
N ILE A 516 -17.81 -11.14 34.52
CA ILE A 516 -17.33 -9.93 33.85
C ILE A 516 -18.35 -8.80 34.04
N ARG A 517 -19.65 -9.06 33.83
CA ARG A 517 -20.70 -8.05 34.00
C ARG A 517 -20.82 -7.60 35.47
N ALA A 518 -20.71 -8.53 36.44
CA ALA A 518 -20.65 -8.17 37.85
C ALA A 518 -19.43 -7.27 38.17
N GLY A 519 -18.28 -7.57 37.57
CA GLY A 519 -17.08 -6.74 37.68
C GLY A 519 -17.30 -5.31 37.15
N PHE A 520 -18.01 -5.13 36.04
CA PHE A 520 -18.33 -3.80 35.51
C PHE A 520 -19.18 -2.95 36.46
N ARG A 521 -20.16 -3.56 37.13
CA ARG A 521 -21.01 -2.86 38.11
C ARG A 521 -20.23 -2.35 39.31
N SER A 522 -19.22 -3.09 39.77
CA SER A 522 -18.42 -2.70 40.92
C SER A 522 -17.28 -1.75 40.62
N TYR A 523 -16.62 -1.91 39.46
CA TYR A 523 -15.40 -1.18 39.13
C TYR A 523 -15.64 0.11 38.32
N ILE A 524 -16.64 0.12 37.43
CA ILE A 524 -17.00 1.27 36.58
C ILE A 524 -18.50 1.61 36.70
N PRO A 525 -19.02 1.89 37.91
CA PRO A 525 -20.45 2.12 38.11
C PRO A 525 -20.97 3.34 37.31
N GLU A 526 -20.17 4.39 37.19
CA GLU A 526 -20.54 5.64 36.51
C GLU A 526 -20.38 5.58 34.96
N THR A 527 -19.73 4.56 34.44
CA THR A 527 -19.57 4.36 33.01
C THR A 527 -20.89 3.85 32.41
N THR A 528 -21.32 4.41 31.31
CA THR A 528 -22.44 3.89 30.49
C THR A 528 -21.96 2.64 29.74
N LYS A 529 -22.68 1.54 29.87
CA LYS A 529 -22.33 0.25 29.24
C LYS A 529 -23.35 -0.08 28.16
N ILE A 530 -22.90 -0.28 26.93
CA ILE A 530 -23.75 -0.68 25.81
C ILE A 530 -23.29 -2.06 25.35
N ILE A 531 -24.16 -3.05 25.53
CA ILE A 531 -23.85 -4.46 25.31
C ILE A 531 -24.69 -4.97 24.13
N ILE A 532 -24.06 -5.20 22.98
CA ILE A 532 -24.70 -5.94 21.90
C ILE A 532 -24.50 -7.43 22.19
N ALA A 533 -25.58 -8.17 22.27
CA ALA A 533 -25.55 -9.59 22.54
C ALA A 533 -26.48 -10.36 21.59
N GLN A 534 -26.17 -11.63 21.39
CA GLN A 534 -27.04 -12.59 20.71
C GLN A 534 -27.86 -13.41 21.72
N ARG A 535 -27.39 -13.47 22.97
CA ARG A 535 -28.07 -14.18 24.07
C ARG A 535 -28.83 -13.22 24.95
N VAL A 536 -30.11 -13.50 25.21
CA VAL A 536 -30.93 -12.70 26.12
C VAL A 536 -30.32 -12.68 27.53
N ALA A 537 -29.78 -13.80 28.01
CA ALA A 537 -29.15 -13.90 29.34
C ALA A 537 -27.95 -12.93 29.55
N SER A 538 -27.34 -12.42 28.49
CA SER A 538 -26.26 -11.42 28.58
C SER A 538 -26.76 -9.99 28.78
N VAL A 539 -28.05 -9.72 28.62
CA VAL A 539 -28.64 -8.38 28.69
C VAL A 539 -29.94 -8.31 29.51
N GLU A 540 -30.41 -9.44 30.04
CA GLU A 540 -31.67 -9.50 30.82
C GLU A 540 -31.69 -8.61 32.06
N ASP A 541 -30.52 -8.34 32.63
CA ASP A 541 -30.30 -7.49 33.79
C ASP A 541 -29.90 -6.05 33.45
N ALA A 542 -30.05 -5.64 32.16
CA ALA A 542 -29.81 -4.28 31.72
C ALA A 542 -30.94 -3.33 32.16
N ASP A 543 -30.59 -2.05 32.39
CA ASP A 543 -31.55 -1.01 32.77
C ASP A 543 -32.51 -0.70 31.60
N LEU A 544 -32.01 -0.86 30.36
CA LEU A 544 -32.78 -0.67 29.15
C LEU A 544 -32.32 -1.71 28.10
N ILE A 545 -33.28 -2.35 27.45
CA ILE A 545 -33.02 -3.28 26.33
C ILE A 545 -33.65 -2.71 25.08
N LEU A 546 -32.86 -2.65 24.00
CA LEU A 546 -33.31 -2.25 22.67
C LEU A 546 -33.45 -3.49 21.78
N VAL A 547 -34.59 -3.64 21.14
CA VAL A 547 -34.83 -4.68 20.12
C VAL A 547 -34.74 -4.04 18.74
N MET A 548 -33.69 -4.39 18.00
CA MET A 548 -33.43 -3.86 16.66
C MET A 548 -34.00 -4.79 15.59
N ASP A 549 -34.76 -4.20 14.66
CA ASP A 549 -35.23 -4.89 13.46
C ASP A 549 -35.15 -3.97 12.26
N ASN A 550 -34.63 -4.48 11.12
CA ASN A 550 -34.55 -3.77 9.85
C ASN A 550 -33.99 -2.33 9.95
N GLY A 551 -32.98 -2.11 10.82
CA GLY A 551 -32.35 -0.79 11.02
C GLY A 551 -33.17 0.22 11.83
N ARG A 552 -34.20 -0.24 12.56
CA ARG A 552 -35.05 0.55 13.44
C ARG A 552 -35.09 -0.05 14.83
N ILE A 553 -35.45 0.75 15.83
CA ILE A 553 -35.80 0.26 17.17
C ILE A 553 -37.25 -0.22 17.12
N SER A 554 -37.43 -1.54 17.17
CA SER A 554 -38.76 -2.17 17.14
C SER A 554 -39.47 -2.09 18.49
N ALA A 555 -38.70 -2.26 19.58
CA ALA A 555 -39.20 -2.14 20.96
C ALA A 555 -38.06 -1.75 21.89
N MET A 556 -38.38 -1.09 23.01
CA MET A 556 -37.43 -0.78 24.08
C MET A 556 -38.13 -0.86 25.44
N GLY A 557 -37.37 -1.29 26.47
CA GLY A 557 -37.87 -1.42 27.85
C GLY A 557 -37.00 -2.35 28.68
N THR A 558 -37.43 -2.66 29.90
CA THR A 558 -36.80 -3.68 30.74
C THR A 558 -37.15 -5.09 30.24
N HIS A 559 -36.43 -6.09 30.72
CA HIS A 559 -36.71 -7.51 30.41
C HIS A 559 -38.20 -7.85 30.63
N GLU A 560 -38.77 -7.50 31.78
CA GLU A 560 -40.17 -7.80 32.12
C GLU A 560 -41.17 -7.07 31.18
N GLN A 561 -40.90 -5.81 30.84
CA GLN A 561 -41.71 -5.05 29.92
C GLN A 561 -41.70 -5.64 28.49
N LEU A 562 -40.52 -6.04 28.02
CA LEU A 562 -40.38 -6.59 26.68
C LEU A 562 -40.98 -7.99 26.54
N LEU A 563 -40.98 -8.79 27.59
CA LEU A 563 -41.69 -10.09 27.61
C LEU A 563 -43.21 -9.91 27.38
N GLN A 564 -43.76 -8.77 27.83
CA GLN A 564 -45.18 -8.48 27.64
C GLN A 564 -45.47 -7.78 26.35
N SER A 565 -44.62 -6.85 25.89
CA SER A 565 -44.88 -5.92 24.80
C SER A 565 -44.28 -6.29 23.44
N SER A 566 -43.20 -7.08 23.40
CA SER A 566 -42.49 -7.43 22.18
C SER A 566 -42.57 -8.90 21.82
N GLU A 567 -43.23 -9.21 20.71
CA GLU A 567 -43.30 -10.59 20.20
C GLU A 567 -41.92 -11.12 19.81
N ILE A 568 -41.10 -10.32 19.14
CA ILE A 568 -39.74 -10.67 18.72
C ILE A 568 -38.87 -11.03 19.94
N TYR A 569 -38.92 -10.21 21.00
CA TYR A 569 -38.15 -10.45 22.20
C TYR A 569 -38.57 -11.74 22.92
N ARG A 570 -39.87 -11.97 23.06
CA ARG A 570 -40.44 -13.15 23.67
C ARG A 570 -40.08 -14.41 22.92
N GLU A 571 -40.20 -14.40 21.61
CA GLU A 571 -39.85 -15.55 20.77
C GLU A 571 -38.36 -15.92 20.90
N VAL A 572 -37.45 -14.94 20.87
CA VAL A 572 -36.01 -15.16 21.05
C VAL A 572 -35.71 -15.72 22.45
N TYR A 573 -36.37 -15.17 23.49
CA TYR A 573 -36.21 -15.64 24.87
C TYR A 573 -36.68 -17.09 25.05
N GLU A 574 -37.89 -17.42 24.54
CA GLU A 574 -38.44 -18.78 24.64
C GLU A 574 -37.60 -19.80 23.86
N GLN A 575 -37.10 -19.45 22.71
CA GLN A 575 -36.23 -20.34 21.92
C GLN A 575 -34.92 -20.64 22.66
N GLN A 576 -34.33 -19.64 23.33
CA GLN A 576 -33.06 -19.80 24.05
C GLN A 576 -33.27 -20.55 25.39
N THR A 577 -34.40 -20.38 26.05
CA THR A 577 -34.72 -21.06 27.32
C THR A 577 -35.08 -22.53 27.08
N LYS A 578 -35.88 -22.83 26.06
CA LYS A 578 -36.27 -24.21 25.71
C LYS A 578 -35.10 -25.02 25.13
N GLY A 579 -34.13 -24.39 24.48
CA GLY A 579 -32.93 -25.06 23.97
C GLY A 579 -31.90 -25.41 25.03
N GLY A 580 -31.90 -24.73 26.19
CA GLY A 580 -31.02 -25.01 27.33
C GLY A 580 -31.39 -26.26 28.13
N ASP A 581 -32.68 -26.60 28.20
CA ASP A 581 -33.16 -27.78 28.95
C ASP A 581 -32.90 -29.12 28.20
N SER A 582 -32.53 -29.10 26.95
CA SER A 582 -32.26 -30.32 26.16
C SER A 582 -30.80 -30.78 26.21
N ASP A 583 -29.85 -29.96 26.67
CA ASP A 583 -28.43 -30.32 26.80
C ASP A 583 -28.02 -30.78 28.20
N GLU A 584 -28.93 -30.77 29.20
CA GLU A 584 -28.70 -31.30 30.56
C GLU A 584 -29.40 -32.66 30.83
N ALA A 585 -29.95 -33.32 29.83
CA ALA A 585 -30.61 -34.63 29.96
C ALA A 585 -29.77 -35.79 29.40
#